data_340da63f00f1be7866b4dcef1c625a3f
#
_entry.id   340da63f00f1be7866b4dcef1c625a3f
#
_cell.length_a   1.000
_cell.length_b   1.000
_cell.length_c   1.000
_cell.angle_alpha   90.00
_cell.angle_beta   90.00
_cell.angle_gamma   90.00
#
_symmetry.space_group_name_H-M   'P 1'
#
loop_
_entity.id
_entity.type
_entity.pdbx_description
1 polymer ?
#
loop_
_entity_poly.entity_id
_entity_poly.type
_entity_poly.pdbx_seq_one_letter_code
_entity_poly.pdbx_strand_id
1 'polypeptide(L)'
;FETFFLQTIFNSPVFILKKELLMIPLFGWYLKKIGSISIKRNKVAKENLSFFDDILKLIKSSNRPLIIFPQGTRLLPQDRTPFKKGASRIYQELKISCQPVAINSGHTWPKEGLKKSNKVIIISILKPIDFGLDKDVFLRKLQNEIYSELDTLN
;
A
#
# COMPACT_ATOMS: atom_id res chain seq x y z
N PHE A 1 -5.04 9.91 -5.83
CA PHE A 1 -5.67 10.52 -4.65
C PHE A 1 -4.99 10.03 -3.38
N GLU A 2 -4.99 8.71 -3.09
CA GLU A 2 -4.50 8.13 -1.84
C GLU A 2 -3.06 8.53 -1.52
N THR A 3 -2.17 8.52 -2.51
CA THR A 3 -0.75 8.89 -2.35
C THR A 3 -0.56 10.34 -1.88
N PHE A 4 -1.44 11.24 -2.27
CA PHE A 4 -1.39 12.63 -1.79
C PHE A 4 -2.01 12.74 -0.40
N PHE A 5 -3.19 12.16 -0.21
CA PHE A 5 -3.93 12.31 1.03
C PHE A 5 -3.25 11.59 2.21
N LEU A 6 -2.70 10.39 2.00
CA LEU A 6 -2.03 9.65 3.06
C LEU A 6 -0.76 10.35 3.57
N GLN A 7 -0.19 11.29 2.80
CA GLN A 7 0.91 12.13 3.29
C GLN A 7 0.49 13.16 4.33
N THR A 8 -0.78 13.53 4.37
CA THR A 8 -1.30 14.45 5.40
C THR A 8 -1.58 13.73 6.71
N ILE A 9 -1.82 12.41 6.66
CA ILE A 9 -2.12 11.57 7.83
C ILE A 9 -0.84 10.98 8.43
N PHE A 10 0.07 10.50 7.59
CA PHE A 10 1.31 9.85 8.01
C PHE A 10 2.52 10.76 7.78
N ASN A 11 3.45 10.78 8.74
CA ASN A 11 4.62 11.64 8.63
C ASN A 11 5.57 11.19 7.51
N SER A 12 5.49 11.87 6.37
CA SER A 12 6.35 11.66 5.19
C SER A 12 6.47 10.19 4.76
N PRO A 13 5.36 9.47 4.51
CA PRO A 13 5.41 8.05 4.22
C PRO A 13 6.18 7.74 2.93
N VAL A 14 6.82 6.57 2.90
CA VAL A 14 7.42 5.99 1.71
C VAL A 14 6.42 5.08 1.03
N PHE A 15 6.14 5.29 -0.26
CA PHE A 15 5.23 4.45 -1.02
C PHE A 15 5.96 3.43 -1.87
N ILE A 16 5.47 2.20 -1.88
CA ILE A 16 5.86 1.19 -2.87
C ILE A 16 4.88 1.24 -4.04
N LEU A 17 5.36 1.63 -5.21
CA LEU A 17 4.55 1.92 -6.38
C LEU A 17 5.04 1.16 -7.61
N LYS A 18 4.19 1.10 -8.64
CA LYS A 18 4.60 0.60 -9.97
C LYS A 18 5.57 1.56 -10.63
N LYS A 19 6.60 1.03 -11.31
CA LYS A 19 7.60 1.84 -12.00
C LYS A 19 6.98 2.77 -13.06
N GLU A 20 5.92 2.33 -13.71
CA GLU A 20 5.21 3.08 -14.75
C GLU A 20 4.64 4.42 -14.22
N LEU A 21 4.33 4.50 -12.93
CA LEU A 21 3.85 5.75 -12.31
C LEU A 21 4.93 6.83 -12.25
N LEU A 22 6.21 6.44 -12.22
CA LEU A 22 7.33 7.38 -12.24
C LEU A 22 7.54 8.04 -13.61
N MET A 23 6.92 7.50 -14.67
CA MET A 23 6.99 8.02 -16.02
C MET A 23 5.93 9.08 -16.32
N ILE A 24 4.94 9.25 -15.42
CA ILE A 24 3.90 10.28 -15.59
C ILE A 24 4.52 11.66 -15.30
N PRO A 25 4.47 12.62 -16.26
CA PRO A 25 4.98 13.97 -16.05
C PRO A 25 4.42 14.60 -14.77
N LEU A 26 5.20 15.42 -14.10
CA LEU A 26 4.91 16.07 -12.82
C LEU A 26 4.67 15.08 -11.67
N PHE A 27 3.79 14.10 -11.83
CA PHE A 27 3.47 13.10 -10.80
C PHE A 27 4.65 12.18 -10.52
N GLY A 28 5.34 11.68 -11.53
CA GLY A 28 6.55 10.87 -11.37
C GLY A 28 7.70 11.64 -10.72
N TRP A 29 7.85 12.92 -11.04
CA TRP A 29 8.82 13.78 -10.37
C TRP A 29 8.47 13.98 -8.88
N TYR A 30 7.20 14.25 -8.58
CA TYR A 30 6.70 14.32 -7.21
C TYR A 30 6.99 13.02 -6.43
N LEU A 31 6.66 11.86 -7.01
CA LEU A 31 6.90 10.55 -6.37
C LEU A 31 8.39 10.29 -6.07
N LYS A 32 9.29 10.70 -6.98
CA LYS A 32 10.74 10.65 -6.76
C LYS A 32 11.17 11.57 -5.62
N LYS A 33 10.66 12.80 -5.60
CA LYS A 33 11.01 13.81 -4.59
C LYS A 33 10.61 13.38 -3.18
N ILE A 34 9.47 12.70 -3.01
CA ILE A 34 9.05 12.16 -1.71
C ILE A 34 9.74 10.85 -1.33
N GLY A 35 10.66 10.34 -2.17
CA GLY A 35 11.41 9.11 -1.90
C GLY A 35 10.61 7.83 -2.09
N SER A 36 9.60 7.82 -2.97
CA SER A 36 8.83 6.61 -3.29
C SER A 36 9.69 5.56 -3.96
N ILE A 37 9.46 4.29 -3.61
CA ILE A 37 10.19 3.14 -4.15
C ILE A 37 9.37 2.49 -5.25
N SER A 38 10.01 2.23 -6.40
CA SER A 38 9.33 1.60 -7.54
C SER A 38 9.69 0.13 -7.68
N ILE A 39 8.66 -0.70 -7.94
CA ILE A 39 8.84 -2.14 -8.21
C ILE A 39 8.59 -2.42 -9.69
N LYS A 40 9.51 -3.18 -10.31
CA LYS A 40 9.27 -3.87 -11.57
C LYS A 40 8.66 -5.24 -11.28
N ARG A 41 7.40 -5.49 -11.65
CA ARG A 41 6.67 -6.72 -11.32
C ARG A 41 7.22 -7.99 -12.02
N ASN A 42 7.99 -7.86 -13.10
CA ASN A 42 8.36 -8.96 -14.00
C ASN A 42 9.83 -9.36 -13.91
N LYS A 43 10.58 -8.99 -12.88
CA LYS A 43 12.00 -9.33 -12.76
C LYS A 43 12.29 -10.36 -11.67
N VAL A 44 13.23 -11.28 -12.02
CA VAL A 44 13.65 -12.49 -11.31
C VAL A 44 14.25 -12.19 -9.90
N ALA A 45 14.20 -13.17 -9.03
CA ALA A 45 14.52 -13.14 -7.60
C ALA A 45 15.83 -12.45 -7.18
N LYS A 46 16.86 -12.39 -8.00
CA LYS A 46 18.15 -11.76 -7.64
C LYS A 46 18.12 -10.24 -7.54
N GLU A 47 17.33 -9.55 -8.37
CA GLU A 47 17.15 -8.08 -8.27
C GLU A 47 16.28 -7.67 -7.08
N ASN A 48 15.58 -8.62 -6.46
CA ASN A 48 14.71 -8.36 -5.33
C ASN A 48 15.44 -8.34 -3.97
N LEU A 49 16.63 -8.91 -3.85
CA LEU A 49 17.40 -8.89 -2.60
C LEU A 49 17.89 -7.48 -2.30
N SER A 50 18.50 -6.81 -3.26
CA SER A 50 18.92 -5.41 -3.11
C SER A 50 17.75 -4.47 -2.82
N PHE A 51 16.58 -4.74 -3.39
CA PHE A 51 15.35 -3.97 -3.15
C PHE A 51 14.92 -4.00 -1.67
N PHE A 52 14.95 -5.15 -1.02
CA PHE A 52 14.59 -5.25 0.40
C PHE A 52 15.64 -4.57 1.30
N ASP A 53 16.93 -4.70 0.96
CA ASP A 53 18.01 -4.02 1.68
C ASP A 53 17.88 -2.50 1.57
N ASP A 54 17.54 -1.98 0.40
CA ASP A 54 17.33 -0.55 0.20
C ASP A 54 16.12 -0.04 1.00
N ILE A 55 15.03 -0.80 1.03
CA ILE A 55 13.86 -0.47 1.87
C ILE A 55 14.25 -0.48 3.36
N LEU A 56 14.94 -1.51 3.82
CA LEU A 56 15.37 -1.64 5.21
C LEU A 56 16.28 -0.47 5.63
N LYS A 57 17.25 -0.13 4.80
CA LYS A 57 18.13 1.03 5.05
C LYS A 57 17.32 2.31 5.15
N LEU A 58 16.41 2.55 4.21
CA LEU A 58 15.60 3.76 4.18
C LEU A 58 14.69 3.87 5.41
N ILE A 59 14.00 2.80 5.80
CA ILE A 59 13.08 2.81 6.95
C ILE A 59 13.87 3.00 8.25
N LYS A 60 14.97 2.27 8.43
CA LYS A 60 15.80 2.36 9.63
C LYS A 60 16.47 3.72 9.78
N SER A 61 16.89 4.35 8.68
CA SER A 61 17.57 5.65 8.71
C SER A 61 16.62 6.84 8.86
N SER A 62 15.39 6.73 8.39
CA SER A 62 14.46 7.86 8.29
C SER A 62 13.28 7.80 9.26
N ASN A 63 13.06 6.68 9.94
CA ASN A 63 11.88 6.42 10.80
C ASN A 63 10.55 6.76 10.10
N ARG A 64 10.48 6.55 8.78
CA ARG A 64 9.33 6.86 7.94
C ARG A 64 8.46 5.63 7.75
N PRO A 65 7.12 5.72 7.85
CA PRO A 65 6.25 4.59 7.60
C PRO A 65 6.29 4.17 6.13
N LEU A 66 6.26 2.85 5.88
CA LEU A 66 6.18 2.27 4.55
C LEU A 66 4.72 1.97 4.20
N ILE A 67 4.22 2.53 3.12
CA ILE A 67 2.85 2.30 2.65
C ILE A 67 2.84 1.38 1.42
N ILE A 68 2.02 0.34 1.51
CA ILE A 68 1.84 -0.68 0.47
C ILE A 68 0.36 -0.79 0.15
N PHE A 69 0.03 -0.92 -1.14
CA PHE A 69 -1.32 -1.23 -1.61
C PHE A 69 -1.40 -2.72 -1.97
N PRO A 70 -1.91 -3.60 -1.07
CA PRO A 70 -1.80 -5.05 -1.24
C PRO A 70 -2.66 -5.60 -2.38
N GLN A 71 -3.72 -4.90 -2.78
CA GLN A 71 -4.53 -5.25 -3.95
C GLN A 71 -3.76 -5.04 -5.26
N GLY A 72 -2.84 -4.07 -5.29
CA GLY A 72 -1.99 -3.73 -6.43
C GLY A 72 -2.72 -3.10 -7.61
N THR A 73 -4.01 -2.81 -7.49
CA THR A 73 -4.83 -2.08 -8.46
C THR A 73 -5.94 -1.35 -7.72
N ARG A 74 -6.55 -0.36 -8.37
CA ARG A 74 -7.76 0.27 -7.84
C ARG A 74 -8.95 -0.66 -8.08
N LEU A 75 -9.74 -0.88 -7.05
CA LEU A 75 -10.94 -1.71 -7.03
C LEU A 75 -12.10 -0.91 -6.46
N LEU A 76 -13.31 -1.33 -6.73
CA LEU A 76 -14.47 -0.84 -6.00
C LEU A 76 -14.46 -1.41 -4.57
N PRO A 77 -14.99 -0.70 -3.57
CA PRO A 77 -14.99 -1.18 -2.18
C PRO A 77 -15.67 -2.52 -1.94
N GLN A 78 -16.62 -2.91 -2.80
CA GLN A 78 -17.27 -4.23 -2.75
C GLN A 78 -16.45 -5.36 -3.39
N ASP A 79 -15.41 -5.04 -4.17
CA ASP A 79 -14.58 -6.07 -4.82
C ASP A 79 -13.69 -6.77 -3.81
N ARG A 80 -13.73 -8.09 -3.78
CA ARG A 80 -13.01 -8.96 -2.83
C ARG A 80 -11.95 -9.81 -3.53
N THR A 81 -10.97 -9.15 -4.15
CA THR A 81 -9.86 -9.86 -4.80
C THR A 81 -8.78 -10.25 -3.78
N PRO A 82 -8.15 -11.43 -3.95
CA PRO A 82 -7.05 -11.82 -3.08
C PRO A 82 -5.89 -10.80 -3.09
N PHE A 83 -5.33 -10.53 -1.92
CA PHE A 83 -4.16 -9.67 -1.79
C PHE A 83 -2.92 -10.29 -2.43
N LYS A 84 -2.07 -9.45 -2.99
CA LYS A 84 -0.81 -9.88 -3.63
C LYS A 84 0.20 -10.32 -2.58
N LYS A 85 0.89 -11.43 -2.81
CA LYS A 85 1.93 -12.01 -1.93
C LYS A 85 3.10 -11.04 -1.63
N GLY A 86 3.21 -9.93 -2.36
CA GLY A 86 4.20 -8.88 -2.09
C GLY A 86 4.09 -8.29 -0.69
N ALA A 87 2.88 -8.12 -0.17
CA ALA A 87 2.66 -7.59 1.19
C ALA A 87 3.22 -8.53 2.27
N SER A 88 2.91 -9.84 2.19
CA SER A 88 3.42 -10.82 3.15
C SER A 88 4.94 -11.02 3.03
N ARG A 89 5.49 -10.93 1.83
CA ARG A 89 6.94 -10.97 1.63
C ARG A 89 7.64 -9.78 2.30
N ILE A 90 7.14 -8.57 2.13
CA ILE A 90 7.68 -7.37 2.78
C ILE A 90 7.59 -7.50 4.30
N TYR A 91 6.45 -7.94 4.84
CA TYR A 91 6.28 -8.19 6.27
C TYR A 91 7.34 -9.15 6.82
N GLN A 92 7.60 -10.26 6.14
CA GLN A 92 8.60 -11.26 6.56
C GLN A 92 10.04 -10.74 6.45
N GLU A 93 10.39 -10.09 5.35
CA GLU A 93 11.76 -9.62 5.10
C GLU A 93 12.13 -8.43 6.00
N LEU A 94 11.20 -7.51 6.23
CA LEU A 94 11.45 -6.35 7.08
C LEU A 94 11.34 -6.66 8.58
N LYS A 95 10.66 -7.73 8.97
CA LYS A 95 10.44 -8.13 10.38
C LYS A 95 9.85 -7.01 11.23
N ILE A 96 8.87 -6.31 10.70
CA ILE A 96 8.19 -5.19 11.35
C ILE A 96 6.68 -5.47 11.47
N SER A 97 6.02 -4.78 12.42
CA SER A 97 4.57 -4.79 12.52
C SER A 97 3.91 -4.14 11.31
N CYS A 98 2.67 -4.52 11.03
CA CYS A 98 1.87 -3.96 9.95
C CYS A 98 0.64 -3.27 10.52
N GLN A 99 0.41 -2.02 10.13
CA GLN A 99 -0.79 -1.27 10.45
C GLN A 99 -1.78 -1.40 9.28
N PRO A 100 -2.86 -2.20 9.40
CA PRO A 100 -3.87 -2.27 8.35
C PRO A 100 -4.65 -0.97 8.25
N VAL A 101 -4.97 -0.55 7.01
CA VAL A 101 -5.77 0.65 6.74
C VAL A 101 -6.81 0.32 5.68
N ALA A 102 -8.08 0.50 6.01
CA ALA A 102 -9.21 0.35 5.09
C ALA A 102 -9.61 1.71 4.51
N ILE A 103 -9.83 1.79 3.20
CA ILE A 103 -10.17 3.03 2.49
C ILE A 103 -11.28 2.74 1.49
N ASN A 104 -12.40 3.48 1.58
CA ASN A 104 -13.54 3.32 0.67
C ASN A 104 -13.51 4.28 -0.55
N SER A 105 -12.36 4.85 -0.87
CA SER A 105 -12.19 5.86 -1.94
C SER A 105 -12.61 5.38 -3.34
N GLY A 106 -12.69 4.08 -3.59
CA GLY A 106 -13.09 3.50 -4.88
C GLY A 106 -14.47 3.94 -5.37
N HIS A 107 -15.40 4.30 -4.47
CA HIS A 107 -16.72 4.85 -4.85
C HIS A 107 -16.64 6.27 -5.40
N THR A 108 -15.74 7.06 -4.83
CA THR A 108 -15.59 8.50 -5.18
C THR A 108 -14.59 8.68 -6.33
N TRP A 109 -13.58 7.80 -6.39
CA TRP A 109 -12.49 7.89 -7.37
C TRP A 109 -12.26 6.55 -8.08
N PRO A 110 -13.20 6.09 -8.94
CA PRO A 110 -13.09 4.81 -9.62
C PRO A 110 -11.89 4.76 -10.56
N LYS A 111 -11.50 3.56 -10.96
CA LYS A 111 -10.39 3.34 -11.91
C LYS A 111 -10.72 3.90 -13.29
N GLU A 112 -11.96 3.78 -13.71
CA GLU A 112 -12.46 4.20 -15.02
C GLU A 112 -13.50 5.31 -14.86
N GLY A 113 -13.39 6.32 -15.72
CA GLY A 113 -14.29 7.47 -15.74
C GLY A 113 -13.91 8.60 -14.77
N LEU A 114 -14.49 9.78 -15.06
CA LEU A 114 -14.33 11.00 -14.26
C LEU A 114 -15.48 11.20 -13.26
N LYS A 115 -16.37 10.23 -13.12
CA LYS A 115 -17.52 10.36 -12.22
C LYS A 115 -17.05 10.32 -10.77
N LYS A 116 -16.92 11.47 -10.17
CA LYS A 116 -16.81 11.64 -8.73
C LYS A 116 -18.22 11.56 -8.15
N SER A 117 -18.45 10.69 -7.18
CA SER A 117 -19.67 10.72 -6.38
C SER A 117 -19.46 11.68 -5.20
N ASN A 118 -20.52 12.31 -4.72
CA ASN A 118 -20.48 13.14 -3.52
C ASN A 118 -20.44 12.30 -2.21
N LYS A 119 -19.88 11.11 -2.27
CA LYS A 119 -19.74 10.24 -1.10
C LYS A 119 -18.54 10.64 -0.24
N VAL A 120 -18.68 10.45 1.05
CA VAL A 120 -17.59 10.67 2.01
C VAL A 120 -16.54 9.57 1.84
N ILE A 121 -15.27 9.98 1.77
CA ILE A 121 -14.15 9.04 1.81
C ILE A 121 -13.77 8.83 3.27
N ILE A 122 -13.81 7.59 3.70
CA ILE A 122 -13.44 7.18 5.05
C ILE A 122 -12.12 6.41 4.98
N ILE A 123 -11.20 6.75 5.89
CA ILE A 123 -9.94 6.05 6.09
C ILE A 123 -9.96 5.53 7.52
N SER A 124 -10.07 4.22 7.67
CA SER A 124 -10.09 3.54 8.95
C SER A 124 -8.74 2.91 9.23
N ILE A 125 -8.10 3.30 10.34
CA ILE A 125 -6.82 2.76 10.79
C ILE A 125 -7.13 1.69 11.83
N LEU A 126 -6.80 0.42 11.52
CA LEU A 126 -7.12 -0.74 12.35
C LEU A 126 -6.00 -1.01 13.37
N LYS A 127 -6.19 -2.02 14.22
CA LYS A 127 -5.15 -2.43 15.16
C LYS A 127 -3.93 -2.98 14.45
N PRO A 128 -2.71 -2.71 14.93
CA PRO A 128 -1.49 -3.28 14.35
C PRO A 128 -1.50 -4.81 14.39
N ILE A 129 -0.95 -5.43 13.36
CA ILE A 129 -0.60 -6.85 13.33
C ILE A 129 0.89 -6.93 13.64
N ASP A 130 1.23 -7.47 14.81
CA ASP A 130 2.63 -7.63 15.22
C ASP A 130 3.37 -8.62 14.33
N PHE A 131 4.69 -8.45 14.23
CA PHE A 131 5.54 -9.41 13.53
C PHE A 131 5.57 -10.76 14.28
N GLY A 132 5.68 -11.85 13.51
CA GLY A 132 5.81 -13.22 14.04
C GLY A 132 4.82 -14.21 13.44
N LEU A 133 3.84 -13.76 12.66
CA LEU A 133 2.94 -14.65 11.93
C LEU A 133 3.62 -15.24 10.69
N ASP A 134 3.26 -16.48 10.32
CA ASP A 134 3.59 -17.03 9.01
C ASP A 134 3.03 -16.13 7.89
N LYS A 135 3.71 -16.09 6.74
CA LYS A 135 3.37 -15.21 5.61
C LYS A 135 1.95 -15.41 5.09
N ASP A 136 1.47 -16.66 5.06
CA ASP A 136 0.14 -16.95 4.52
C ASP A 136 -0.95 -16.66 5.59
N VAL A 137 -0.63 -16.90 6.86
CA VAL A 137 -1.48 -16.52 8.00
C VAL A 137 -1.60 -15.01 8.09
N PHE A 138 -0.48 -14.29 8.00
CA PHE A 138 -0.46 -12.83 7.97
C PHE A 138 -1.30 -12.27 6.82
N LEU A 139 -1.11 -12.78 5.60
CA LEU A 139 -1.82 -12.27 4.43
C LEU A 139 -3.34 -12.46 4.54
N ARG A 140 -3.78 -13.64 5.02
CA ARG A 140 -5.20 -13.90 5.29
C ARG A 140 -5.76 -12.98 6.37
N LYS A 141 -5.04 -12.82 7.48
CA LYS A 141 -5.45 -11.93 8.57
C LYS A 141 -5.59 -10.50 8.08
N LEU A 142 -4.57 -9.96 7.41
CA LEU A 142 -4.58 -8.62 6.83
C LEU A 142 -5.77 -8.40 5.88
N GLN A 143 -6.02 -9.37 5.00
CA GLN A 143 -7.13 -9.32 4.04
C GLN A 143 -8.48 -9.33 4.75
N ASN A 144 -8.68 -10.22 5.71
CA ASN A 144 -9.93 -10.34 6.44
C ASN A 144 -10.22 -9.07 7.25
N GLU A 145 -9.25 -8.53 7.97
CA GLU A 145 -9.43 -7.30 8.76
C GLU A 145 -9.80 -6.11 7.87
N ILE A 146 -9.09 -5.90 6.74
CA ILE A 146 -9.39 -4.80 5.83
C ILE A 146 -10.76 -4.97 5.16
N TYR A 147 -11.11 -6.18 4.72
CA TYR A 147 -12.38 -6.39 4.04
C TYR A 147 -13.57 -6.36 4.99
N SER A 148 -13.43 -6.89 6.21
CA SER A 148 -14.48 -6.76 7.24
C SER A 148 -14.74 -5.30 7.59
N GLU A 149 -13.69 -4.49 7.72
CA GLU A 149 -13.85 -3.06 7.96
C GLU A 149 -14.52 -2.35 6.79
N LEU A 150 -14.14 -2.66 5.54
CA LEU A 150 -14.77 -2.08 4.36
C LEU A 150 -16.26 -2.40 4.27
N ASP A 151 -16.73 -3.54 4.80
CA ASP A 151 -18.15 -3.89 4.85
C ASP A 151 -18.94 -2.96 5.79
N THR A 152 -18.29 -2.39 6.80
CA THR A 152 -18.89 -1.42 7.72
C THR A 152 -18.89 0.02 7.18
N LEU A 153 -18.02 0.33 6.21
CA LEU A 153 -17.83 1.67 5.66
C LEU A 153 -18.71 1.97 4.42
N ASN A 154 -19.48 1.01 3.93
CA ASN A 154 -20.29 1.11 2.69
C ASN A 154 -21.72 1.52 2.95
#